data_730745fba85b9bcc6cf0c1f7dc0d847a
#
_entry.id   730745fba85b9bcc6cf0c1f7dc0d847a
#
_cell.length_a   1.000
_cell.length_b   1.000
_cell.length_c   1.000
_cell.angle_alpha   90.00
_cell.angle_beta   90.00
_cell.angle_gamma   90.00
#
_symmetry.space_group_name_H-M   'P 1'
#
loop_
_entity.id
_entity.type
_entity.pdbx_description
1 polymer ?
#
loop_
_entity_poly.entity_id
_entity_poly.type
_entity_poly.pdbx_seq_one_letter_code
_entity_poly.pdbx_strand_id
1 'polypeptide(L)'
;LYIGSTDPLDPRHLQSLKTLIERTEPMLISEHLCWGAVNGKVLNDLLPLPYTEEALQHFCAKTTQVQEYLGRQILIENPSSYLQFAHSTIPEHEFLVAVAERAGCGILLDINNIYVSAINHNFDPSAYLAAIPVNIVQEIHLAGFENNGGCLIDTHSQPVCDEVWKLYHQALQRFGQVPTLIEWD
;
A
#
# COMPACT_ATOMS: atom_id res chain seq x y z
N LEU A 1 -10.71 2.63 4.16
CA LEU A 1 -11.59 3.48 3.31
C LEU A 1 -11.90 2.86 1.96
N TYR A 2 -11.12 1.86 1.55
CA TYR A 2 -11.22 1.27 0.20
C TYR A 2 -11.16 2.34 -0.91
N ILE A 3 -10.12 3.16 -0.88
CA ILE A 3 -9.97 4.33 -1.78
C ILE A 3 -10.10 3.91 -3.26
N GLY A 4 -9.63 2.71 -3.63
CA GLY A 4 -9.75 2.17 -4.99
C GLY A 4 -11.14 1.73 -5.41
N SER A 5 -12.11 1.67 -4.48
CA SER A 5 -13.49 1.32 -4.80
C SER A 5 -14.18 2.39 -5.65
N THR A 6 -15.11 1.99 -6.53
CA THR A 6 -15.95 2.93 -7.29
C THR A 6 -17.05 3.56 -6.43
N ASP A 7 -17.36 2.97 -5.27
CA ASP A 7 -18.36 3.52 -4.35
C ASP A 7 -17.87 4.89 -3.81
N PRO A 8 -18.78 5.82 -3.50
CA PRO A 8 -18.41 7.09 -2.89
C PRO A 8 -17.79 6.85 -1.50
N LEU A 9 -16.90 7.75 -1.07
CA LEU A 9 -16.40 7.75 0.30
C LEU A 9 -17.55 7.94 1.30
N ASP A 10 -17.59 7.12 2.34
CA ASP A 10 -18.63 7.25 3.40
C ASP A 10 -18.29 8.43 4.32
N PRO A 11 -19.15 9.49 4.35
CA PRO A 11 -18.89 10.66 5.19
C PRO A 11 -18.88 10.34 6.69
N ARG A 12 -19.63 9.31 7.12
CA ARG A 12 -19.68 8.90 8.54
C ARG A 12 -18.37 8.23 8.95
N HIS A 13 -17.82 7.39 8.07
CA HIS A 13 -16.54 6.76 8.29
C HIS A 13 -15.41 7.81 8.33
N LEU A 14 -15.39 8.73 7.37
CA LEU A 14 -14.42 9.84 7.36
C LEU A 14 -14.51 10.70 8.62
N GLN A 15 -15.72 11.01 9.11
CA GLN A 15 -15.90 11.74 10.35
C GLN A 15 -15.38 10.98 11.56
N SER A 16 -15.62 9.66 11.61
CA SER A 16 -15.10 8.80 12.69
C SER A 16 -13.59 8.78 12.72
N LEU A 17 -12.94 8.63 11.54
CA LEU A 17 -11.49 8.69 11.39
C LEU A 17 -10.94 10.06 11.81
N LYS A 18 -11.55 11.14 11.37
CA LYS A 18 -11.14 12.49 11.76
C LYS A 18 -11.17 12.67 13.27
N THR A 19 -12.25 12.23 13.91
CA THR A 19 -12.39 12.29 15.38
C THR A 19 -11.31 11.44 16.07
N LEU A 20 -10.98 10.25 15.53
CA LEU A 20 -9.93 9.41 16.06
C LEU A 20 -8.58 10.09 15.93
N ILE A 21 -8.25 10.63 14.77
CA ILE A 21 -7.01 11.37 14.49
C ILE A 21 -6.85 12.57 15.44
N GLU A 22 -7.90 13.34 15.65
CA GLU A 22 -7.89 14.49 16.58
C GLU A 22 -7.67 14.07 18.04
N ARG A 23 -8.10 12.86 18.43
CA ARG A 23 -7.94 12.33 19.79
C ARG A 23 -6.57 11.69 20.05
N THR A 24 -6.00 11.05 19.03
CA THR A 24 -4.76 10.25 19.17
C THR A 24 -3.54 10.99 18.65
N GLU A 25 -3.73 12.01 17.81
CA GLU A 25 -2.67 12.80 17.18
C GLU A 25 -1.55 11.92 16.59
N PRO A 26 -1.88 10.90 15.74
CA PRO A 26 -0.89 9.98 15.21
C PRO A 26 0.13 10.74 14.36
N MET A 27 1.38 10.29 14.38
CA MET A 27 2.44 10.89 13.54
C MET A 27 2.13 10.69 12.06
N LEU A 28 1.78 9.49 11.67
CA LEU A 28 1.48 9.06 10.29
C LEU A 28 0.09 8.44 10.23
N ILE A 29 -0.51 8.48 9.05
CA ILE A 29 -1.82 7.90 8.74
C ILE A 29 -1.65 7.24 7.38
N SER A 30 -2.05 5.99 7.24
CA SER A 30 -1.92 5.24 5.99
C SER A 30 -3.22 4.61 5.54
N GLU A 31 -3.26 4.28 4.25
CA GLU A 31 -4.29 3.50 3.57
C GLU A 31 -3.66 2.65 2.47
N HIS A 32 -4.29 1.54 2.13
CA HIS A 32 -3.77 0.63 1.11
C HIS A 32 -4.12 1.04 -0.31
N LEU A 33 -3.23 0.73 -1.25
CA LEU A 33 -3.46 0.84 -2.69
C LEU A 33 -4.33 -0.34 -3.17
N CYS A 34 -5.58 -0.36 -2.75
CA CYS A 34 -6.48 -1.48 -3.00
C CYS A 34 -7.92 -1.03 -3.20
N TRP A 35 -8.75 -1.97 -3.62
CA TRP A 35 -10.21 -1.91 -3.48
C TRP A 35 -10.69 -3.11 -2.66
N GLY A 36 -11.81 -3.00 -2.01
CA GLY A 36 -12.37 -4.05 -1.15
C GLY A 36 -13.87 -3.88 -0.94
N ALA A 37 -14.49 -2.96 -1.69
CA ALA A 37 -15.94 -2.76 -1.64
C ALA A 37 -16.49 -2.39 -3.03
N VAL A 38 -17.70 -2.82 -3.32
CA VAL A 38 -18.44 -2.48 -4.55
C VAL A 38 -19.95 -2.53 -4.31
N ASN A 39 -20.69 -1.50 -4.74
CA ASN A 39 -22.12 -1.38 -4.57
C ASN A 39 -22.58 -1.57 -3.10
N GLY A 40 -21.83 -1.01 -2.17
CA GLY A 40 -22.09 -1.10 -0.73
C GLY A 40 -21.80 -2.47 -0.09
N LYS A 41 -21.20 -3.41 -0.83
CA LYS A 41 -20.79 -4.71 -0.30
C LYS A 41 -19.29 -4.70 -0.03
N VAL A 42 -18.91 -4.99 1.20
CA VAL A 42 -17.51 -5.15 1.63
C VAL A 42 -17.07 -6.59 1.39
N LEU A 43 -15.90 -6.78 0.81
CA LEU A 43 -15.35 -8.10 0.46
C LEU A 43 -14.45 -8.67 1.57
N ASN A 44 -14.09 -7.86 2.57
CA ASN A 44 -13.15 -8.18 3.65
C ASN A 44 -11.79 -8.68 3.12
N ASP A 45 -11.33 -8.04 2.07
CA ASP A 45 -10.04 -8.34 1.44
C ASP A 45 -9.45 -7.07 0.82
N LEU A 46 -8.12 -7.08 0.62
CA LEU A 46 -7.37 -6.02 -0.04
C LEU A 46 -7.06 -6.48 -1.47
N LEU A 47 -7.88 -6.10 -2.41
CA LEU A 47 -7.73 -6.51 -3.80
C LEU A 47 -6.92 -5.48 -4.59
N PRO A 48 -5.95 -5.92 -5.43
CA PRO A 48 -5.17 -5.01 -6.27
C PRO A 48 -6.06 -4.31 -7.29
N LEU A 49 -5.64 -3.12 -7.72
CA LEU A 49 -6.32 -2.36 -8.77
C LEU A 49 -5.93 -2.87 -10.16
N PRO A 50 -6.78 -2.68 -11.17
CA PRO A 50 -6.32 -2.71 -12.55
C PRO A 50 -5.46 -1.46 -12.79
N TYR A 51 -4.15 -1.61 -12.84
CA TYR A 51 -3.21 -0.49 -12.95
C TYR A 51 -3.26 0.15 -14.35
N THR A 52 -4.27 1.00 -14.54
CA THR A 52 -4.54 1.77 -15.76
C THR A 52 -4.57 3.26 -15.45
N GLU A 53 -4.47 4.11 -16.46
CA GLU A 53 -4.56 5.57 -16.26
C GLU A 53 -5.93 6.00 -15.69
N GLU A 54 -7.01 5.31 -16.06
CA GLU A 54 -8.36 5.57 -15.52
C GLU A 54 -8.40 5.27 -14.00
N ALA A 55 -7.89 4.11 -13.58
CA ALA A 55 -7.83 3.75 -12.17
C ALA A 55 -6.90 4.69 -11.39
N LEU A 56 -5.80 5.13 -12.00
CA LEU A 56 -4.87 6.09 -11.40
C LEU A 56 -5.55 7.44 -11.15
N GLN A 57 -6.26 7.99 -12.13
CA GLN A 57 -7.00 9.24 -11.97
C GLN A 57 -8.06 9.13 -10.87
N HIS A 58 -8.80 8.02 -10.86
CA HIS A 58 -9.82 7.75 -9.84
C HIS A 58 -9.21 7.68 -8.43
N PHE A 59 -8.14 6.91 -8.26
CA PHE A 59 -7.47 6.72 -6.98
C PHE A 59 -6.86 8.03 -6.46
N CYS A 60 -6.20 8.80 -7.31
CA CYS A 60 -5.65 10.11 -6.98
C CYS A 60 -6.73 11.08 -6.53
N ALA A 61 -7.86 11.16 -7.26
CA ALA A 61 -8.96 12.06 -6.91
C ALA A 61 -9.52 11.75 -5.52
N LYS A 62 -9.72 10.45 -5.19
CA LYS A 62 -10.21 10.05 -3.87
C LYS A 62 -9.17 10.25 -2.76
N THR A 63 -7.91 9.98 -3.03
CA THR A 63 -6.81 10.25 -2.08
C THR A 63 -6.77 11.73 -1.72
N THR A 64 -6.89 12.61 -2.71
CA THR A 64 -6.96 14.05 -2.50
C THR A 64 -8.18 14.44 -1.63
N GLN A 65 -9.36 13.90 -1.93
CA GLN A 65 -10.57 14.14 -1.13
C GLN A 65 -10.40 13.70 0.33
N VAL A 66 -9.76 12.55 0.58
CA VAL A 66 -9.47 12.06 1.94
C VAL A 66 -8.54 13.04 2.65
N GLN A 67 -7.42 13.44 2.02
CA GLN A 67 -6.47 14.38 2.60
C GLN A 67 -7.10 15.75 2.90
N GLU A 68 -7.89 16.29 2.00
CA GLU A 68 -8.63 17.54 2.21
C GLU A 68 -9.60 17.43 3.38
N TYR A 69 -10.36 16.33 3.48
CA TYR A 69 -11.32 16.13 4.58
C TYR A 69 -10.63 16.00 5.94
N LEU A 70 -9.55 15.22 6.00
CA LEU A 70 -8.79 15.00 7.23
C LEU A 70 -7.93 16.22 7.61
N GLY A 71 -7.58 17.08 6.64
CA GLY A 71 -6.65 18.20 6.80
C GLY A 71 -5.21 17.75 7.01
N ARG A 72 -4.86 16.54 6.54
CA ARG A 72 -3.54 15.91 6.72
C ARG A 72 -3.14 15.09 5.49
N GLN A 73 -1.85 15.05 5.23
CA GLN A 73 -1.27 14.07 4.31
C GLN A 73 -1.47 12.66 4.85
N ILE A 74 -1.74 11.70 3.95
CA ILE A 74 -1.72 10.27 4.25
C ILE A 74 -0.60 9.58 3.47
N LEU A 75 -0.26 8.38 3.89
CA LEU A 75 0.61 7.47 3.14
C LEU A 75 -0.23 6.46 2.39
N ILE A 76 0.25 6.03 1.24
CA ILE A 76 -0.35 4.92 0.50
C ILE A 76 0.60 3.74 0.53
N GLU A 77 0.07 2.59 0.91
CA GLU A 77 0.79 1.34 1.07
C GLU A 77 0.59 0.41 -0.12
N ASN A 78 1.69 -0.19 -0.59
CA ASN A 78 1.64 -1.26 -1.59
C ASN A 78 1.09 -2.55 -0.96
N PRO A 79 -0.03 -3.12 -1.48
CA PRO A 79 -0.58 -4.36 -0.95
C PRO A 79 0.20 -5.59 -1.43
N SER A 80 0.12 -6.70 -0.69
CA SER A 80 0.42 -8.02 -1.23
C SER A 80 -0.61 -8.40 -2.31
N SER A 81 -0.19 -9.11 -3.36
CA SER A 81 -1.11 -9.46 -4.43
C SER A 81 -1.01 -10.94 -4.85
N TYR A 82 -2.19 -11.52 -5.12
CA TYR A 82 -2.39 -12.92 -5.50
C TYR A 82 -2.99 -13.05 -6.89
N LEU A 83 -3.34 -11.95 -7.52
CA LEU A 83 -3.91 -11.86 -8.85
C LEU A 83 -3.42 -10.60 -9.58
N GLN A 84 -3.44 -10.64 -10.89
CA GLN A 84 -3.14 -9.50 -11.74
C GLN A 84 -4.23 -9.33 -12.79
N PHE A 85 -4.51 -8.08 -13.17
CA PHE A 85 -5.46 -7.80 -14.24
C PHE A 85 -4.74 -7.78 -15.60
N ALA A 86 -5.20 -8.58 -16.54
CA ALA A 86 -4.60 -8.70 -17.87
C ALA A 86 -4.56 -7.38 -18.67
N HIS A 87 -5.40 -6.42 -18.32
CA HIS A 87 -5.47 -5.10 -18.96
C HIS A 87 -4.71 -4.00 -18.21
N SER A 88 -3.98 -4.34 -17.14
CA SER A 88 -3.05 -3.39 -16.50
C SER A 88 -1.97 -2.98 -17.49
N THR A 89 -1.73 -1.68 -17.62
CA THR A 89 -0.76 -1.09 -18.55
C THR A 89 0.39 -0.38 -17.85
N ILE A 90 0.27 -0.18 -16.54
CA ILE A 90 1.26 0.51 -15.69
C ILE A 90 1.80 -0.49 -14.68
N PRO A 91 3.12 -0.65 -14.52
CA PRO A 91 3.69 -1.45 -13.42
C PRO A 91 3.24 -0.90 -12.06
N GLU A 92 3.02 -1.78 -11.07
CA GLU A 92 2.52 -1.38 -9.74
C GLU A 92 3.38 -0.29 -9.08
N HIS A 93 4.70 -0.44 -9.09
CA HIS A 93 5.61 0.54 -8.51
C HIS A 93 5.54 1.92 -9.19
N GLU A 94 5.37 1.95 -10.52
CA GLU A 94 5.16 3.21 -11.26
C GLU A 94 3.79 3.81 -10.93
N PHE A 95 2.77 2.97 -10.78
CA PHE A 95 1.43 3.40 -10.39
C PHE A 95 1.45 4.01 -8.98
N LEU A 96 2.08 3.35 -8.02
CA LEU A 96 2.22 3.85 -6.64
C LEU A 96 2.96 5.20 -6.60
N VAL A 97 4.06 5.33 -7.33
CA VAL A 97 4.81 6.58 -7.46
C VAL A 97 3.94 7.68 -8.07
N ALA A 98 3.23 7.37 -9.16
CA ALA A 98 2.34 8.32 -9.81
C ALA A 98 1.19 8.79 -8.89
N VAL A 99 0.65 7.90 -8.03
CA VAL A 99 -0.32 8.27 -7.00
C VAL A 99 0.30 9.26 -6.02
N ALA A 100 1.50 8.96 -5.50
CA ALA A 100 2.17 9.82 -4.54
C ALA A 100 2.44 11.21 -5.11
N GLU A 101 2.93 11.28 -6.35
CA GLU A 101 3.23 12.55 -7.01
C GLU A 101 1.97 13.35 -7.37
N ARG A 102 0.92 12.70 -7.91
CA ARG A 102 -0.29 13.40 -8.37
C ARG A 102 -1.21 13.82 -7.23
N ALA A 103 -1.35 12.99 -6.19
CA ALA A 103 -2.20 13.28 -5.04
C ALA A 103 -1.45 14.02 -3.91
N GLY A 104 -0.12 14.14 -3.99
CA GLY A 104 0.68 14.77 -2.95
C GLY A 104 0.69 13.99 -1.64
N CYS A 105 0.53 12.66 -1.68
CA CYS A 105 0.63 11.78 -0.53
C CYS A 105 2.05 11.20 -0.38
N GLY A 106 2.34 10.58 0.77
CA GLY A 106 3.56 9.81 0.96
C GLY A 106 3.37 8.33 0.63
N ILE A 107 4.44 7.55 0.76
CA ILE A 107 4.40 6.08 0.65
C ILE A 107 4.74 5.47 2.00
N LEU A 108 3.91 4.51 2.44
CA LEU A 108 4.28 3.46 3.33
C LEU A 108 4.73 2.29 2.45
N LEU A 109 5.99 1.89 2.60
CA LEU A 109 6.58 0.84 1.79
C LEU A 109 6.64 -0.47 2.57
N ASP A 110 5.72 -1.38 2.29
CA ASP A 110 5.74 -2.71 2.87
C ASP A 110 6.67 -3.63 2.08
N ILE A 111 7.76 -4.05 2.72
CA ILE A 111 8.82 -4.89 2.14
C ILE A 111 8.37 -6.34 2.03
N ASN A 112 7.55 -6.83 2.98
CA ASN A 112 6.99 -8.16 2.91
C ASN A 112 6.03 -8.30 1.72
N ASN A 113 5.18 -7.29 1.49
CA ASN A 113 4.24 -7.26 0.38
C ASN A 113 4.95 -7.22 -0.98
N ILE A 114 6.06 -6.47 -1.09
CA ILE A 114 6.92 -6.51 -2.29
C ILE A 114 7.45 -7.93 -2.51
N TYR A 115 7.98 -8.57 -1.46
CA TYR A 115 8.55 -9.92 -1.56
C TYR A 115 7.48 -10.96 -1.92
N VAL A 116 6.35 -10.97 -1.23
CA VAL A 116 5.21 -11.85 -1.50
C VAL A 116 4.74 -11.69 -2.95
N SER A 117 4.50 -10.47 -3.39
CA SER A 117 4.08 -10.17 -4.76
C SER A 117 5.15 -10.57 -5.79
N ALA A 118 6.43 -10.36 -5.50
CA ALA A 118 7.54 -10.71 -6.38
C ALA A 118 7.60 -12.22 -6.64
N ILE A 119 7.42 -13.04 -5.61
CA ILE A 119 7.38 -14.50 -5.75
C ILE A 119 6.12 -14.94 -6.50
N ASN A 120 4.95 -14.40 -6.14
CA ASN A 120 3.68 -14.79 -6.74
C ASN A 120 3.60 -14.43 -8.24
N HIS A 121 4.23 -13.33 -8.65
CA HIS A 121 4.14 -12.80 -10.02
C HIS A 121 5.46 -12.84 -10.79
N ASN A 122 6.51 -13.41 -10.19
CA ASN A 122 7.82 -13.61 -10.83
C ASN A 122 8.48 -12.33 -11.36
N PHE A 123 8.64 -11.33 -10.49
CA PHE A 123 9.42 -10.11 -10.78
C PHE A 123 10.57 -9.91 -9.78
N ASP A 124 11.50 -9.01 -10.08
CA ASP A 124 12.63 -8.69 -9.20
C ASP A 124 12.23 -7.66 -8.13
N PRO A 125 12.19 -8.03 -6.83
CA PRO A 125 11.85 -7.10 -5.76
C PRO A 125 12.89 -5.98 -5.58
N SER A 126 14.16 -6.20 -5.94
CA SER A 126 15.19 -5.16 -5.88
C SER A 126 14.96 -4.09 -6.95
N ALA A 127 14.49 -4.48 -8.14
CA ALA A 127 14.10 -3.54 -9.18
C ALA A 127 12.90 -2.68 -8.76
N TYR A 128 11.92 -3.27 -8.04
CA TYR A 128 10.80 -2.52 -7.46
C TYR A 128 11.31 -1.43 -6.50
N LEU A 129 12.17 -1.79 -5.53
CA LEU A 129 12.77 -0.83 -4.60
C LEU A 129 13.56 0.28 -5.33
N ALA A 130 14.32 -0.08 -6.36
CA ALA A 130 15.12 0.87 -7.12
C ALA A 130 14.28 1.90 -7.88
N ALA A 131 13.04 1.58 -8.22
CA ALA A 131 12.14 2.48 -8.94
C ALA A 131 11.47 3.54 -8.02
N ILE A 132 11.38 3.28 -6.70
CA ILE A 132 10.71 4.21 -5.79
C ILE A 132 11.62 5.42 -5.48
N PRO A 133 11.17 6.68 -5.64
CA PRO A 133 11.92 7.87 -5.25
C PRO A 133 12.18 7.94 -3.74
N VAL A 134 13.39 8.37 -3.36
CA VAL A 134 13.84 8.36 -1.96
C VAL A 134 13.01 9.28 -1.05
N ASN A 135 12.57 10.40 -1.56
CA ASN A 135 11.97 11.49 -0.78
C ASN A 135 10.47 11.31 -0.46
N ILE A 136 9.83 10.23 -0.96
CA ILE A 136 8.39 10.01 -0.76
C ILE A 136 8.08 8.84 0.17
N VAL A 137 9.07 8.01 0.53
CA VAL A 137 8.92 6.93 1.52
C VAL A 137 9.04 7.52 2.92
N GLN A 138 7.99 7.35 3.74
CA GLN A 138 7.92 7.92 5.08
C GLN A 138 7.75 6.86 6.18
N GLU A 139 7.39 5.63 5.81
CA GLU A 139 7.23 4.49 6.70
C GLU A 139 7.57 3.20 5.96
N ILE A 140 8.04 2.19 6.69
CA ILE A 140 8.32 0.85 6.19
C ILE A 140 7.61 -0.17 7.07
N HIS A 141 6.95 -1.16 6.47
CA HIS A 141 6.44 -2.33 7.17
C HIS A 141 7.22 -3.60 6.82
N LEU A 142 7.29 -4.49 7.80
CA LEU A 142 7.85 -5.84 7.69
C LEU A 142 6.87 -6.81 8.34
N ALA A 143 6.68 -7.95 7.72
CA ALA A 143 5.85 -9.02 8.26
C ALA A 143 6.38 -10.40 7.88
N GLY A 144 5.72 -11.43 8.37
CA GLY A 144 5.91 -12.80 7.92
C GLY A 144 4.76 -13.25 7.02
N PHE A 145 4.98 -14.30 6.25
CA PHE A 145 4.01 -14.86 5.32
C PHE A 145 3.95 -16.39 5.43
N GLU A 146 2.90 -17.00 4.89
CA GLU A 146 2.80 -18.45 4.72
C GLU A 146 2.92 -18.84 3.26
N ASN A 147 3.46 -20.06 3.01
CA ASN A 147 3.50 -20.66 1.68
C ASN A 147 2.37 -21.69 1.55
N ASN A 148 1.38 -21.36 0.73
CA ASN A 148 0.25 -22.23 0.46
C ASN A 148 0.35 -22.82 -0.96
N GLY A 149 1.06 -23.96 -1.08
CA GLY A 149 1.16 -24.68 -2.33
C GLY A 149 1.88 -23.93 -3.46
N GLY A 150 2.83 -23.05 -3.12
CA GLY A 150 3.60 -22.26 -4.08
C GLY A 150 3.11 -20.82 -4.24
N CYS A 151 1.98 -20.45 -3.65
CA CYS A 151 1.52 -19.08 -3.51
C CYS A 151 1.86 -18.60 -2.10
N LEU A 152 2.57 -17.50 -1.97
CA LEU A 152 2.83 -16.86 -0.69
C LEU A 152 1.62 -16.03 -0.28
N ILE A 153 1.19 -16.18 0.98
CA ILE A 153 0.06 -15.46 1.56
C ILE A 153 0.57 -14.58 2.70
N ASP A 154 0.32 -13.33 2.62
CA ASP A 154 0.64 -12.33 3.64
C ASP A 154 -0.30 -12.53 4.86
N THR A 155 0.22 -13.23 5.86
CA THR A 155 -0.58 -13.65 7.02
C THR A 155 -0.12 -13.01 8.32
N HIS A 156 1.05 -12.37 8.33
CA HIS A 156 1.73 -11.84 9.55
C HIS A 156 1.91 -12.85 10.69
N SER A 157 1.66 -14.14 10.43
CA SER A 157 1.66 -15.22 11.44
C SER A 157 3.01 -15.90 11.63
N GLN A 158 4.03 -15.51 10.85
CA GLN A 158 5.37 -16.09 10.86
C GLN A 158 6.44 -15.03 11.10
N PRO A 159 7.62 -15.42 11.59
CA PRO A 159 8.77 -14.50 11.66
C PRO A 159 9.11 -13.94 10.28
N VAL A 160 9.61 -12.71 10.26
CA VAL A 160 10.19 -12.10 9.05
C VAL A 160 11.33 -12.99 8.54
N CYS A 161 11.26 -13.44 7.28
CA CYS A 161 12.27 -14.34 6.72
C CYS A 161 13.56 -13.61 6.29
N ASP A 162 14.63 -14.38 6.07
CA ASP A 162 15.94 -13.82 5.73
C ASP A 162 15.93 -13.02 4.43
N GLU A 163 15.12 -13.40 3.46
CA GLU A 163 14.98 -12.72 2.18
C GLU A 163 14.33 -11.34 2.34
N VAL A 164 13.30 -11.23 3.17
CA VAL A 164 12.66 -9.96 3.52
C VAL A 164 13.64 -9.06 4.29
N TRP A 165 14.41 -9.62 5.24
CA TRP A 165 15.47 -8.88 5.92
C TRP A 165 16.55 -8.36 4.97
N LYS A 166 16.97 -9.15 3.98
CA LYS A 166 17.93 -8.69 2.95
C LYS A 166 17.38 -7.54 2.13
N LEU A 167 16.11 -7.63 1.73
CA LEU A 167 15.42 -6.58 0.99
C LEU A 167 15.25 -5.31 1.83
N TYR A 168 14.94 -5.45 3.12
CA TYR A 168 14.90 -4.34 4.06
C TYR A 168 16.26 -3.64 4.20
N HIS A 169 17.37 -4.39 4.25
CA HIS A 169 18.71 -3.79 4.24
C HIS A 169 18.96 -2.94 2.99
N GLN A 170 18.51 -3.40 1.82
CA GLN A 170 18.58 -2.60 0.59
C GLN A 170 17.73 -1.33 0.70
N ALA A 171 16.52 -1.45 1.28
CA ALA A 171 15.64 -0.31 1.53
C ALA A 171 16.31 0.73 2.45
N LEU A 172 16.94 0.31 3.55
CA LEU A 172 17.66 1.22 4.44
C LEU A 172 18.85 1.91 3.78
N GLN A 173 19.58 1.20 2.91
CA GLN A 173 20.68 1.79 2.14
C GLN A 173 20.18 2.87 1.17
N ARG A 174 18.98 2.69 0.62
CA ARG A 174 18.39 3.59 -0.37
C ARG A 174 17.64 4.75 0.27
N PHE A 175 16.77 4.48 1.23
CA PHE A 175 15.86 5.46 1.82
C PHE A 175 16.38 6.10 3.12
N GLY A 176 17.46 5.53 3.70
CA GLY A 176 17.98 5.96 4.99
C GLY A 176 17.18 5.41 6.17
N GLN A 177 17.26 6.10 7.30
CA GLN A 177 16.49 5.73 8.50
C GLN A 177 15.06 6.23 8.37
N VAL A 178 14.16 5.30 8.10
CA VAL A 178 12.71 5.51 8.00
C VAL A 178 12.04 4.77 9.15
N PRO A 179 11.01 5.33 9.81
CA PRO A 179 10.21 4.61 10.80
C PRO A 179 9.79 3.25 10.26
N THR A 180 10.00 2.21 11.05
CA THR A 180 9.74 0.84 10.60
C THR A 180 8.90 0.11 11.65
N LEU A 181 7.81 -0.51 11.21
CA LEU A 181 6.95 -1.37 12.01
C LEU A 181 7.14 -2.83 11.59
N ILE A 182 7.18 -3.73 12.57
CA ILE A 182 7.07 -5.18 12.33
C ILE A 182 5.66 -5.59 12.76
N GLU A 183 4.92 -6.12 11.80
CA GLU A 183 3.56 -6.58 12.03
C GLU A 183 3.56 -8.07 12.38
N TRP A 184 2.81 -8.39 13.42
CA TRP A 184 2.66 -9.76 13.92
C TRP A 184 1.24 -9.94 14.46
N ASP A 185 0.41 -10.73 13.76
CA ASP A 185 -0.98 -11.03 14.10
C ASP A 185 -1.15 -12.41 14.76
#